data_903cd9830fd8a05de8bdcce392cc80db
#
_entry.id   903cd9830fd8a05de8bdcce392cc80db
#
_cell.length_a   1.000
_cell.length_b   1.000
_cell.length_c   1.000
_cell.angle_alpha   90.00
_cell.angle_beta   90.00
_cell.angle_gamma   90.00
#
_symmetry.space_group_name_H-M   'P 1'
#
loop_
_entity.id
_entity.type
_entity.pdbx_description
1 polymer ?
#
loop_
_entity_poly.entity_id
_entity_poly.type
_entity_poly.pdbx_seq_one_letter_code
_entity_poly.pdbx_strand_id
1 'polypeptide(L)'
;IFRKLKLGSYCRRQVTESRMINNFRMKFGSPQEAVVCIGDFEQKKRRRLHEPVKGKGFRTLFRKAGYNVYLVDEFRTSKRCSACDNHGVCSTFRWCNNPRPYGQGMIKRHGLVKCEACSRLWNRDVNAASNIWKISTNAINGFDRSEYLRRPIRL
;
A
#
# COMPACT_ATOMS: atom_id res chain seq x y z
N ILE A 1 17.35 1.47 -33.14
CA ILE A 1 17.60 0.94 -31.79
C ILE A 1 16.49 1.36 -30.82
N PHE A 2 16.16 2.63 -30.68
CA PHE A 2 15.14 3.13 -29.74
C PHE A 2 13.74 2.55 -29.96
N ARG A 3 13.29 2.34 -31.20
CA ARG A 3 11.99 1.74 -31.50
C ARG A 3 11.91 0.28 -31.03
N LYS A 4 12.98 -0.52 -31.24
CA LYS A 4 13.06 -1.90 -30.74
C LYS A 4 13.05 -1.96 -29.22
N LEU A 5 13.78 -1.06 -28.54
CA LEU A 5 13.80 -0.97 -27.08
C LEU A 5 12.42 -0.58 -26.50
N LYS A 6 11.73 0.39 -27.12
CA LYS A 6 10.37 0.77 -26.73
C LYS A 6 9.38 -0.37 -26.92
N LEU A 7 9.44 -1.07 -28.05
CA LEU A 7 8.58 -2.24 -28.30
C LEU A 7 8.85 -3.36 -27.31
N GLY A 8 10.12 -3.70 -27.08
CA GLY A 8 10.48 -4.73 -26.11
C GLY A 8 10.06 -4.38 -24.67
N SER A 9 10.15 -3.11 -24.31
CA SER A 9 9.66 -2.61 -23.00
C SER A 9 8.14 -2.70 -22.89
N TYR A 10 7.43 -2.34 -23.96
CA TYR A 10 5.97 -2.47 -24.04
C TYR A 10 5.52 -3.92 -23.90
N CYS A 11 6.08 -4.84 -24.70
CA CYS A 11 5.73 -6.26 -24.65
C CYS A 11 5.98 -6.86 -23.26
N ARG A 12 7.15 -6.58 -22.67
CA ARG A 12 7.49 -7.06 -21.31
C ARG A 12 6.51 -6.56 -20.26
N ARG A 13 6.10 -5.28 -20.35
CA ARG A 13 5.09 -4.72 -19.46
C ARG A 13 3.76 -5.44 -19.59
N GLN A 14 3.27 -5.66 -20.82
CA GLN A 14 2.01 -6.38 -21.07
C GLN A 14 2.04 -7.79 -20.47
N VAL A 15 3.13 -8.53 -20.72
CA VAL A 15 3.30 -9.88 -20.15
C VAL A 15 3.29 -9.85 -18.60
N THR A 16 4.00 -8.90 -18.00
CA THR A 16 4.07 -8.78 -16.54
C THR A 16 2.71 -8.41 -15.95
N GLU A 17 2.01 -7.44 -16.54
CA GLU A 17 0.68 -7.03 -16.13
C GLU A 17 -0.33 -8.18 -16.24
N SER A 18 -0.31 -8.94 -17.34
CA SER A 18 -1.17 -10.12 -17.53
C SER A 18 -0.88 -11.22 -16.51
N ARG A 19 0.41 -11.52 -16.28
CA ARG A 19 0.81 -12.51 -15.25
C ARG A 19 0.34 -12.08 -13.85
N MET A 20 0.48 -10.82 -13.52
CA MET A 20 0.04 -10.29 -12.22
C MET A 20 -1.47 -10.46 -12.03
N ILE A 21 -2.29 -10.11 -13.04
CA ILE A 21 -3.74 -10.29 -12.98
C ILE A 21 -4.14 -11.75 -12.89
N ASN A 22 -3.47 -12.64 -13.66
CA ASN A 22 -3.76 -14.08 -13.58
C ASN A 22 -3.40 -14.66 -12.21
N ASN A 23 -2.25 -14.29 -11.64
CA ASN A 23 -1.86 -14.71 -10.29
C ASN A 23 -2.84 -14.18 -9.23
N PHE A 24 -3.30 -12.94 -9.40
CA PHE A 24 -4.31 -12.35 -8.51
C PHE A 24 -5.63 -13.14 -8.60
N ARG A 25 -6.10 -13.44 -9.80
CA ARG A 25 -7.31 -14.22 -10.04
C ARG A 25 -7.23 -15.62 -9.42
N MET A 26 -6.13 -16.31 -9.60
CA MET A 26 -5.92 -17.65 -9.00
C MET A 26 -5.92 -17.60 -7.46
N LYS A 27 -5.44 -16.51 -6.87
CA LYS A 27 -5.30 -16.40 -5.42
C LYS A 27 -6.52 -15.83 -4.72
N PHE A 28 -7.24 -14.92 -5.34
CA PHE A 28 -8.32 -14.13 -4.71
C PHE A 28 -9.68 -14.27 -5.40
N GLY A 29 -9.75 -15.02 -6.50
CA GLY A 29 -10.99 -15.24 -7.22
C GLY A 29 -11.22 -14.32 -8.42
N SER A 30 -12.33 -14.55 -9.08
CA SER A 30 -12.78 -13.82 -10.26
C SER A 30 -13.25 -12.39 -9.93
N PRO A 31 -13.45 -11.51 -10.93
CA PRO A 31 -13.97 -10.16 -10.71
C PRO A 31 -15.35 -10.09 -10.06
N GLN A 32 -16.12 -11.16 -10.13
CA GLN A 32 -17.43 -11.28 -9.47
C GLN A 32 -17.32 -11.65 -7.99
N GLU A 33 -16.22 -12.29 -7.61
CA GLU A 33 -16.00 -12.81 -6.25
C GLU A 33 -15.13 -11.90 -5.40
N ALA A 34 -14.27 -11.10 -6.04
CA ALA A 34 -13.28 -10.29 -5.35
C ALA A 34 -13.43 -8.80 -5.62
N VAL A 35 -13.25 -8.02 -4.57
CA VAL A 35 -13.21 -6.56 -4.61
C VAL A 35 -11.78 -6.10 -4.28
N VAL A 36 -11.28 -5.12 -5.02
CA VAL A 36 -9.93 -4.59 -4.84
C VAL A 36 -10.00 -3.24 -4.12
N CYS A 37 -9.51 -3.19 -2.89
CA CYS A 37 -9.42 -1.97 -2.10
C CYS A 37 -7.96 -1.45 -2.10
N ILE A 38 -7.74 -0.26 -2.61
CA ILE A 38 -6.41 0.33 -2.75
C ILE A 38 -6.41 1.68 -2.03
N GLY A 39 -5.30 2.00 -1.35
CA GLY A 39 -5.10 3.31 -0.77
C GLY A 39 -5.23 4.44 -1.80
N ASP A 40 -5.74 5.58 -1.35
CA ASP A 40 -6.00 6.75 -2.19
C ASP A 40 -4.76 7.63 -2.42
N PHE A 41 -3.60 7.25 -1.84
CA PHE A 41 -2.39 8.04 -1.97
C PHE A 41 -1.98 8.22 -3.44
N GLU A 42 -1.85 9.48 -3.83
CA GLU A 42 -1.30 9.89 -5.11
C GLU A 42 -0.10 10.81 -4.93
N GLN A 43 1.00 10.46 -5.58
CA GLN A 43 2.14 11.35 -5.64
C GLN A 43 1.87 12.47 -6.66
N LYS A 44 1.35 13.61 -6.18
CA LYS A 44 0.97 14.76 -7.03
C LYS A 44 2.15 15.45 -7.72
N LYS A 45 3.36 15.33 -7.18
CA LYS A 45 4.59 15.92 -7.77
C LYS A 45 5.71 14.88 -7.79
N ARG A 46 6.39 14.78 -8.93
CA ARG A 46 7.61 13.99 -9.07
C ARG A 46 8.68 14.57 -8.14
N ARG A 47 8.89 13.95 -6.99
CA ARG A 47 9.99 14.34 -6.10
C ARG A 47 11.30 13.86 -6.73
N ARG A 48 12.24 14.79 -6.91
CA ARG A 48 13.61 14.48 -7.35
C ARG A 48 14.16 13.41 -6.40
N LEU A 49 14.69 12.31 -6.94
CA LEU A 49 15.25 11.16 -6.20
C LEU A 49 14.25 10.17 -5.58
N HIS A 50 12.96 10.27 -5.85
CA HIS A 50 12.00 9.24 -5.46
C HIS A 50 11.50 8.47 -6.68
N GLU A 51 11.37 7.16 -6.52
CA GLU A 51 10.76 6.32 -7.55
C GLU A 51 9.29 6.69 -7.77
N PRO A 52 8.80 6.66 -9.03
CA PRO A 52 7.41 6.97 -9.32
C PRO A 52 6.49 5.89 -8.76
N VAL A 53 5.48 6.29 -8.00
CA VAL A 53 4.44 5.39 -7.47
C VAL A 53 3.41 5.10 -8.56
N LYS A 54 3.17 3.83 -8.86
CA LYS A 54 2.23 3.36 -9.89
C LYS A 54 0.75 3.33 -9.43
N GLY A 55 0.31 4.20 -8.53
CA GLY A 55 -1.05 4.17 -7.99
C GLY A 55 -2.14 4.12 -9.05
N LYS A 56 -2.17 5.10 -9.96
CA LYS A 56 -3.16 5.16 -11.08
C LYS A 56 -3.04 3.97 -12.03
N GLY A 57 -1.83 3.52 -12.33
CA GLY A 57 -1.60 2.39 -13.22
C GLY A 57 -2.21 1.09 -12.70
N PHE A 58 -2.06 0.79 -11.41
CA PHE A 58 -2.67 -0.37 -10.77
C PHE A 58 -4.20 -0.30 -10.79
N ARG A 59 -4.78 0.84 -10.42
CA ARG A 59 -6.24 1.04 -10.46
C ARG A 59 -6.80 0.76 -11.85
N THR A 60 -6.16 1.34 -12.87
CA THR A 60 -6.57 1.14 -14.28
C THR A 60 -6.43 -0.33 -14.70
N LEU A 61 -5.36 -0.98 -14.28
CA LEU A 61 -5.09 -2.38 -14.63
C LEU A 61 -6.16 -3.32 -14.06
N PHE A 62 -6.49 -3.20 -12.78
CA PHE A 62 -7.54 -4.00 -12.15
C PHE A 62 -8.93 -3.71 -12.74
N ARG A 63 -9.26 -2.43 -13.00
CA ARG A 63 -10.53 -2.07 -13.67
C ARG A 63 -10.63 -2.65 -15.07
N LYS A 64 -9.55 -2.61 -15.87
CA LYS A 64 -9.51 -3.24 -17.20
C LYS A 64 -9.67 -4.76 -17.13
N ALA A 65 -9.23 -5.39 -16.04
CA ALA A 65 -9.43 -6.81 -15.78
C ALA A 65 -10.83 -7.16 -15.25
N GLY A 66 -11.73 -6.17 -15.10
CA GLY A 66 -13.13 -6.33 -14.69
C GLY A 66 -13.37 -6.23 -13.18
N TYR A 67 -12.34 -5.98 -12.36
CA TYR A 67 -12.50 -5.88 -10.91
C TYR A 67 -13.10 -4.52 -10.49
N ASN A 68 -13.97 -4.55 -9.49
CA ASN A 68 -14.40 -3.36 -8.78
C ASN A 68 -13.27 -2.83 -7.91
N VAL A 69 -12.83 -1.59 -8.17
CA VAL A 69 -11.71 -0.98 -7.46
C VAL A 69 -12.20 0.21 -6.64
N TYR A 70 -12.07 0.11 -5.33
CA TYR A 70 -12.42 1.15 -4.37
C TYR A 70 -11.16 1.81 -3.80
N LEU A 71 -11.26 3.12 -3.53
CA LEU A 71 -10.19 3.89 -2.92
C LEU A 71 -10.47 4.09 -1.44
N VAL A 72 -9.48 3.80 -0.62
CA VAL A 72 -9.56 3.90 0.84
C VAL A 72 -8.61 4.99 1.31
N ASP A 73 -9.11 5.93 2.11
CA ASP A 73 -8.26 6.92 2.78
C ASP A 73 -7.25 6.23 3.69
N GLU A 74 -5.96 6.47 3.45
CA GLU A 74 -4.86 5.84 4.20
C GLU A 74 -4.55 6.51 5.55
N PHE A 75 -5.37 7.45 6.01
CA PHE A 75 -5.09 8.17 7.23
C PHE A 75 -4.81 7.24 8.41
N ARG A 76 -3.61 7.36 8.98
CA ARG A 76 -3.08 6.58 10.11
C ARG A 76 -2.99 5.07 9.93
N THR A 77 -3.28 4.49 8.78
CA THR A 77 -3.25 3.03 8.57
C THR A 77 -1.87 2.42 8.85
N SER A 78 -0.79 3.11 8.52
CA SER A 78 0.57 2.66 8.82
C SER A 78 1.06 2.98 10.24
N LYS A 79 0.35 3.86 10.96
CA LYS A 79 0.73 4.33 12.29
C LYS A 79 0.00 3.65 13.45
N ARG A 80 -1.11 2.99 13.18
CA ARG A 80 -1.90 2.28 14.19
C ARG A 80 -1.72 0.79 14.05
N CYS A 81 -1.54 0.10 15.17
CA CYS A 81 -1.41 -1.35 15.19
C CYS A 81 -2.72 -2.01 14.72
N SER A 82 -2.61 -2.91 13.76
CA SER A 82 -3.77 -3.64 13.25
C SER A 82 -4.16 -4.85 14.08
N ALA A 83 -3.35 -5.26 15.07
CA ALA A 83 -3.57 -6.52 15.80
C ALA A 83 -3.92 -6.36 17.28
N CYS A 84 -3.60 -5.25 17.93
CA CYS A 84 -3.93 -5.10 19.34
C CYS A 84 -5.22 -4.27 19.55
N ASP A 85 -5.97 -4.58 20.59
CA ASP A 85 -7.24 -3.93 20.91
C ASP A 85 -7.07 -2.44 21.24
N ASN A 86 -5.94 -2.09 21.87
CA ASN A 86 -5.61 -0.71 22.19
C ASN A 86 -5.19 0.13 20.97
N HIS A 87 -5.07 -0.46 19.79
CA HIS A 87 -4.65 0.21 18.54
C HIS A 87 -3.46 1.15 18.72
N GLY A 88 -2.44 0.67 19.48
CA GLY A 88 -1.27 1.44 19.87
C GLY A 88 -0.55 2.08 18.69
N VAL A 89 0.18 3.14 18.97
CA VAL A 89 1.01 3.81 17.95
C VAL A 89 2.16 2.90 17.55
N CYS A 90 2.41 2.81 16.26
CA CYS A 90 3.54 2.08 15.70
C CYS A 90 4.65 3.06 15.35
N SER A 91 5.79 2.95 16.00
CA SER A 91 6.95 3.82 15.85
C SER A 91 8.12 3.11 15.19
N THR A 92 8.89 3.86 14.41
CA THR A 92 10.13 3.36 13.82
C THR A 92 11.21 3.26 14.91
N PHE A 93 11.79 2.08 15.09
CA PHE A 93 12.74 1.83 16.19
C PHE A 93 14.13 1.43 15.71
N ARG A 94 14.29 0.99 14.46
CA ARG A 94 15.56 0.44 13.96
C ARG A 94 16.36 1.49 13.18
N TRP A 95 17.61 1.60 13.54
CA TRP A 95 18.64 2.37 12.84
C TRP A 95 19.61 1.42 12.12
N CYS A 96 20.16 1.85 11.02
CA CYS A 96 21.22 1.12 10.31
C CYS A 96 22.16 2.12 9.63
N ASN A 97 23.34 1.66 9.28
CA ASN A 97 24.26 2.43 8.46
C ASN A 97 23.60 2.83 7.13
N ASN A 98 23.89 4.02 6.65
CA ASN A 98 23.36 4.46 5.38
C ASN A 98 23.90 3.56 4.25
N PRO A 99 23.02 2.85 3.51
CA PRO A 99 23.45 1.95 2.44
C PRO A 99 23.91 2.69 1.18
N ARG A 100 23.73 4.00 1.12
CA ARG A 100 24.18 4.80 -0.05
C ARG A 100 25.67 5.07 0.06
N PRO A 101 26.45 4.86 -1.02
CA PRO A 101 27.93 5.05 -1.00
C PRO A 101 28.36 6.43 -0.54
N TYR A 102 27.53 7.45 -0.80
CA TYR A 102 27.83 8.85 -0.45
C TYR A 102 27.15 9.30 0.85
N GLY A 103 26.40 8.40 1.50
CA GLY A 103 25.66 8.72 2.71
C GLY A 103 26.48 8.39 3.96
N GLN A 104 26.71 9.38 4.80
CA GLN A 104 27.34 9.18 6.10
C GLN A 104 26.29 9.04 7.19
N GLY A 105 26.65 8.32 8.27
CA GLY A 105 25.85 8.20 9.48
C GLY A 105 24.73 7.15 9.44
N MET A 106 23.93 7.18 10.49
CA MET A 106 22.84 6.23 10.72
C MET A 106 21.50 6.76 10.17
N ILE A 107 20.75 5.90 9.53
CA ILE A 107 19.39 6.21 9.03
C ILE A 107 18.34 5.33 9.70
N LYS A 108 17.13 5.86 9.88
CA LYS A 108 15.97 5.09 10.34
C LYS A 108 15.43 4.17 9.25
N ARG A 109 15.19 2.92 9.60
CA ARG A 109 14.50 1.94 8.73
C ARG A 109 12.99 2.15 8.83
N HIS A 110 12.43 2.95 7.94
CA HIS A 110 10.99 3.28 7.93
C HIS A 110 10.06 2.12 7.61
N GLY A 111 10.57 1.04 7.01
CA GLY A 111 9.78 -0.16 6.69
C GLY A 111 9.51 -1.08 7.89
N LEU A 112 10.20 -0.88 9.02
CA LEU A 112 10.02 -1.66 10.24
C LEU A 112 9.51 -0.76 11.36
N VAL A 113 8.39 -1.15 11.97
CA VAL A 113 7.78 -0.43 13.08
C VAL A 113 7.46 -1.36 14.23
N LYS A 114 7.47 -0.84 15.46
CA LYS A 114 7.10 -1.54 16.68
C LYS A 114 5.88 -0.86 17.29
N CYS A 115 4.88 -1.63 17.70
CA CYS A 115 3.74 -1.12 18.43
C CYS A 115 4.15 -0.81 19.87
N GLU A 116 3.83 0.38 20.37
CA GLU A 116 4.15 0.82 21.72
C GLU A 116 3.29 0.10 22.78
N ALA A 117 2.06 -0.29 22.43
CA ALA A 117 1.15 -0.93 23.36
C ALA A 117 1.39 -2.45 23.49
N CYS A 118 1.50 -3.18 22.37
CA CYS A 118 1.63 -4.65 22.39
C CYS A 118 3.03 -5.17 22.03
N SER A 119 3.99 -4.29 21.82
CA SER A 119 5.38 -4.60 21.44
C SER A 119 5.56 -5.41 20.14
N ARG A 120 4.48 -5.64 19.38
CA ARG A 120 4.56 -6.40 18.13
C ARG A 120 5.37 -5.63 17.08
N LEU A 121 6.22 -6.38 16.40
CA LEU A 121 6.99 -5.88 15.26
C LEU A 121 6.19 -6.05 13.97
N TRP A 122 6.19 -5.02 13.14
CA TRP A 122 5.48 -5.00 11.88
C TRP A 122 6.38 -4.58 10.72
N ASN A 123 6.17 -5.23 9.58
CA ASN A 123 6.41 -4.54 8.32
C ASN A 123 5.33 -3.45 8.19
N ARG A 124 5.74 -2.21 8.00
CA ARG A 124 4.85 -1.03 7.95
C ARG A 124 3.75 -1.15 6.90
N ASP A 125 4.10 -1.70 5.72
CA ASP A 125 3.16 -1.81 4.61
C ASP A 125 2.15 -2.94 4.85
N VAL A 126 2.58 -4.04 5.45
CA VAL A 126 1.68 -5.14 5.88
C VAL A 126 0.70 -4.65 6.94
N ASN A 127 1.16 -3.87 7.92
CA ASN A 127 0.28 -3.28 8.93
C ASN A 127 -0.74 -2.32 8.29
N ALA A 128 -0.30 -1.48 7.35
CA ALA A 128 -1.18 -0.58 6.62
C ALA A 128 -2.23 -1.34 5.79
N ALA A 129 -1.82 -2.38 5.06
CA ALA A 129 -2.72 -3.22 4.28
C ALA A 129 -3.76 -3.92 5.16
N SER A 130 -3.36 -4.41 6.35
CA SER A 130 -4.29 -5.01 7.32
C SER A 130 -5.33 -3.99 7.84
N ASN A 131 -4.93 -2.76 8.09
CA ASN A 131 -5.86 -1.70 8.47
C ASN A 131 -6.78 -1.28 7.32
N ILE A 132 -6.28 -1.20 6.09
CA ILE A 132 -7.10 -0.93 4.89
C ILE A 132 -8.13 -2.06 4.71
N TRP A 133 -7.71 -3.32 4.88
CA TRP A 133 -8.63 -4.46 4.82
C TRP A 133 -9.74 -4.35 5.86
N LYS A 134 -9.43 -4.01 7.11
CA LYS A 134 -10.43 -3.79 8.17
C LYS A 134 -11.42 -2.67 7.82
N ILE A 135 -10.92 -1.53 7.33
CA ILE A 135 -11.77 -0.41 6.91
C ILE A 135 -12.73 -0.87 5.79
N SER A 136 -12.20 -1.61 4.81
CA SER A 136 -12.98 -2.08 3.68
C SER A 136 -14.02 -3.10 4.08
N THR A 137 -13.67 -4.06 4.93
CA THR A 137 -14.58 -5.08 5.46
C THR A 137 -15.71 -4.44 6.28
N ASN A 138 -15.38 -3.47 7.13
CA ASN A 138 -16.40 -2.73 7.89
C ASN A 138 -17.38 -2.01 6.95
N ALA A 139 -16.87 -1.32 5.94
CA ALA A 139 -17.71 -0.62 4.97
C ALA A 139 -18.61 -1.55 4.16
N ILE A 140 -18.13 -2.73 3.76
CA ILE A 140 -18.93 -3.75 3.07
C ILE A 140 -20.05 -4.27 3.98
N ASN A 141 -19.77 -4.43 5.28
CA ASN A 141 -20.74 -4.91 6.26
C ASN A 141 -21.66 -3.80 6.82
N GLY A 142 -21.60 -2.58 6.27
CA GLY A 142 -22.42 -1.46 6.72
C GLY A 142 -21.96 -0.81 8.03
N PHE A 143 -20.76 -1.14 8.52
CA PHE A 143 -20.19 -0.54 9.72
C PHE A 143 -19.39 0.73 9.40
N ASP A 144 -19.43 1.66 10.31
CA ASP A 144 -18.62 2.87 10.26
C ASP A 144 -17.11 2.59 10.35
N ARG A 145 -16.34 3.52 9.82
CA ARG A 145 -14.88 3.51 9.97
C ARG A 145 -14.50 3.70 11.44
N SER A 146 -13.63 2.84 11.94
CA SER A 146 -13.12 2.88 13.30
C SER A 146 -12.52 4.26 13.64
N GLU A 147 -12.83 4.78 14.82
CA GLU A 147 -12.47 6.14 15.23
C GLU A 147 -10.96 6.41 15.20
N TYR A 148 -10.14 5.46 15.63
CA TYR A 148 -8.68 5.59 15.64
C TYR A 148 -8.05 5.72 14.23
N LEU A 149 -8.81 5.40 13.16
CA LEU A 149 -8.41 5.55 11.76
C LEU A 149 -9.14 6.72 11.08
N ARG A 150 -10.08 7.39 11.75
CA ARG A 150 -10.86 8.50 11.21
C ARG A 150 -10.04 9.79 11.24
N ARG A 151 -10.17 10.62 10.21
CA ARG A 151 -9.60 11.96 10.23
C ARG A 151 -10.35 12.83 11.23
N PRO A 152 -9.65 13.64 12.04
CA PRO A 152 -10.34 14.64 12.85
C PRO A 152 -11.05 15.64 11.91
N ILE A 153 -12.26 15.99 12.27
CA ILE A 153 -13.00 17.07 11.62
C ILE A 153 -12.21 18.35 11.91
N ARG A 154 -11.75 19.04 10.89
CA ARG A 154 -11.21 20.38 11.06
C ARG A 154 -12.39 21.33 11.22
N LEU A 155 -12.58 21.78 12.45
CA LEU A 155 -13.45 22.92 12.76
C LEU A 155 -12.86 24.18 12.15
#